data_54a39455505453d8d99d811920efd323
#
_entry.id   54a39455505453d8d99d811920efd323
#
_cell.length_a   1.000
_cell.length_b   1.000
_cell.length_c   1.000
_cell.angle_alpha   90.00
_cell.angle_beta   90.00
_cell.angle_gamma   90.00
#
_symmetry.space_group_name_H-M   'P 1'
#
loop_
_entity.id
_entity.type
_entity.pdbx_description
1 polymer ?
#
loop_
_entity_poly.entity_id
_entity_poly.type
_entity_poly.pdbx_seq_one_letter_code
_entity_poly.pdbx_strand_id
1 'polypeptide(L)'
;FPTMKSLLSFQRSFILLLNLLPLFLSSCNCHIPTTLEGPFLPVTVPFDVSTRGNTFDLPDTDPRVRRQVVGFEPEQISLSLSSTHDSVWVSWITGEFQIGYNIKPLDPKTVASVVHYGTSRFELGNEAEGQSLIYNQLYPFEGLQNYTSGIIHHVRLTGLEPSTLYYYQCGDPSLHAMSDIYYFRTMPISGPQSYPGRIAIVGDLGLTYNTTTTISHMTSNEPDLILLIGDVSYANLYLTNGTGSDCYSCSFPDTPIHETYQPRWDYWGRFMQSLVSRVPIMVVEGNHEIELQAGNKTFEAYSSRFAFPSEESGSPSTFYYSFNAGGVHFIMLGGYINYDKTGSCL
;
A
#
# COMPACT_ATOMS: atom_id res chain seq x y z
N PHE A 1 19.64 -30.01 59.49
CA PHE A 1 20.82 -29.35 58.88
C PHE A 1 21.23 -30.17 57.68
N PRO A 2 21.22 -29.59 56.43
CA PRO A 2 21.69 -30.29 55.24
C PRO A 2 23.23 -30.43 55.35
N THR A 3 23.71 -31.58 55.02
CA THR A 3 25.12 -31.93 55.10
C THR A 3 25.94 -31.19 54.05
N MET A 4 27.16 -30.79 54.42
CA MET A 4 28.09 -30.01 53.55
C MET A 4 28.34 -30.61 52.15
N LYS A 5 28.01 -31.89 51.93
CA LYS A 5 28.06 -32.57 50.64
C LYS A 5 26.97 -32.11 49.66
N SER A 6 25.77 -31.64 50.10
CA SER A 6 24.69 -31.17 49.26
C SER A 6 24.94 -29.74 48.74
N LEU A 7 25.62 -28.91 49.54
CA LEU A 7 26.01 -27.56 49.13
C LEU A 7 27.09 -27.57 48.03
N LEU A 8 28.06 -28.49 48.10
CA LEU A 8 29.11 -28.63 47.08
C LEU A 8 28.57 -29.18 45.76
N SER A 9 27.53 -30.00 45.78
CA SER A 9 26.85 -30.48 44.57
C SER A 9 26.08 -29.36 43.89
N PHE A 10 25.38 -28.53 44.68
CA PHE A 10 24.62 -27.39 44.15
C PHE A 10 25.53 -26.32 43.55
N GLN A 11 26.65 -26.03 44.18
CA GLN A 11 27.65 -25.08 43.70
C GLN A 11 28.32 -25.55 42.40
N ARG A 12 28.61 -26.86 42.26
CA ARG A 12 29.17 -27.43 41.04
C ARG A 12 28.18 -27.39 39.87
N SER A 13 26.88 -27.66 40.11
CA SER A 13 25.84 -27.54 39.08
C SER A 13 25.59 -26.10 38.65
N PHE A 14 25.68 -25.14 39.57
CA PHE A 14 25.52 -23.72 39.27
C PHE A 14 26.71 -23.16 38.47
N ILE A 15 27.93 -23.60 38.78
CA ILE A 15 29.16 -23.24 38.04
C ILE A 15 29.14 -23.87 36.64
N LEU A 16 28.60 -25.09 36.47
CA LEU A 16 28.44 -25.71 35.15
C LEU A 16 27.40 -24.99 34.30
N LEU A 17 26.29 -24.53 34.89
CA LEU A 17 25.29 -23.73 34.20
C LEU A 17 25.83 -22.34 33.78
N LEU A 18 26.62 -21.70 34.65
CA LEU A 18 27.24 -20.41 34.32
C LEU A 18 28.32 -20.52 33.22
N ASN A 19 28.99 -21.66 33.09
CA ASN A 19 29.97 -21.88 32.03
C ASN A 19 29.32 -22.32 30.69
N LEU A 20 28.08 -22.78 30.71
CA LEU A 20 27.30 -23.07 29.48
C LEU A 20 26.52 -21.86 28.96
N LEU A 21 26.31 -20.83 29.80
CA LEU A 21 25.63 -19.60 29.39
C LEU A 21 26.35 -18.83 28.25
N PRO A 22 27.70 -18.77 28.20
CA PRO A 22 28.39 -18.14 27.07
C PRO A 22 28.35 -18.95 25.77
N LEU A 23 28.04 -20.25 25.84
CA LEU A 23 27.90 -21.09 24.63
C LEU A 23 26.55 -20.92 23.94
N PHE A 24 25.54 -20.35 24.62
CA PHE A 24 24.27 -19.98 24.03
C PHE A 24 24.17 -18.50 23.69
N LEU A 25 25.12 -17.68 24.14
CA LEU A 25 25.38 -16.35 23.64
C LEU A 25 26.35 -16.46 22.44
N SER A 26 26.03 -17.29 21.47
CA SER A 26 26.47 -17.04 20.12
C SER A 26 25.91 -15.65 19.80
N SER A 27 26.73 -14.62 19.96
CA SER A 27 26.53 -13.35 19.35
C SER A 27 26.22 -13.68 17.89
N CYS A 28 24.94 -13.64 17.50
CA CYS A 28 24.61 -13.34 16.13
C CYS A 28 25.29 -12.00 15.87
N ASN A 29 26.53 -12.03 15.44
CA ASN A 29 27.13 -10.94 14.72
C ASN A 29 26.29 -10.86 13.43
N CYS A 30 25.12 -10.22 13.50
CA CYS A 30 24.43 -9.71 12.35
C CYS A 30 25.37 -8.68 11.74
N HIS A 31 26.32 -9.17 10.99
CA HIS A 31 27.18 -8.33 10.18
C HIS A 31 26.27 -7.79 9.09
N ILE A 32 25.91 -6.51 9.20
CA ILE A 32 25.24 -5.82 8.09
C ILE A 32 26.20 -5.94 6.92
N PRO A 33 25.79 -6.59 5.80
CA PRO A 33 26.65 -6.69 4.65
C PRO A 33 27.02 -5.29 4.19
N THR A 34 28.32 -5.00 4.15
CA THR A 34 28.84 -3.71 3.69
C THR A 34 29.04 -3.70 2.17
N THR A 35 28.83 -4.82 1.49
CA THR A 35 28.89 -4.98 0.05
C THR A 35 27.73 -5.87 -0.41
N LEU A 36 27.32 -5.70 -1.67
CA LEU A 36 26.37 -6.61 -2.32
C LEU A 36 26.99 -7.96 -2.68
N GLU A 37 28.28 -8.14 -2.41
CA GLU A 37 29.05 -9.38 -2.60
C GLU A 37 28.92 -10.35 -1.41
N GLY A 38 27.91 -10.17 -0.57
CA GLY A 38 27.64 -11.05 0.55
C GLY A 38 27.33 -12.48 0.10
N PRO A 39 26.77 -13.33 0.99
CA PRO A 39 26.34 -14.67 0.58
C PRO A 39 25.14 -14.63 -0.38
N PHE A 40 24.67 -13.45 -0.81
CA PHE A 40 23.56 -13.25 -1.74
C PHE A 40 24.08 -12.88 -3.11
N LEU A 41 23.58 -13.52 -4.12
CA LEU A 41 23.72 -13.03 -5.49
C LEU A 41 22.63 -11.95 -5.67
N PRO A 42 23.01 -10.70 -6.01
CA PRO A 42 22.00 -9.70 -6.35
C PRO A 42 21.20 -10.19 -7.56
N VAL A 43 19.89 -10.28 -7.41
CA VAL A 43 18.97 -10.67 -8.50
C VAL A 43 18.34 -9.45 -9.16
N THR A 44 18.78 -8.27 -8.78
CA THR A 44 18.24 -7.01 -9.26
C THR A 44 18.94 -6.56 -10.54
N VAL A 45 18.17 -6.03 -11.49
CA VAL A 45 18.70 -5.29 -12.62
C VAL A 45 19.36 -4.02 -12.09
N PRO A 46 20.62 -3.71 -12.42
CA PRO A 46 21.26 -2.48 -11.99
C PRO A 46 20.52 -1.24 -12.49
N PHE A 47 20.46 -0.20 -11.67
CA PHE A 47 19.88 1.07 -12.10
C PHE A 47 20.79 1.78 -13.10
N ASP A 48 20.23 2.10 -14.26
CA ASP A 48 20.92 2.92 -15.26
C ASP A 48 20.74 4.41 -14.93
N VAL A 49 21.79 5.03 -14.40
CA VAL A 49 21.78 6.44 -14.00
C VAL A 49 21.53 7.41 -15.17
N SER A 50 21.74 6.98 -16.42
CA SER A 50 21.47 7.79 -17.60
C SER A 50 19.98 8.00 -17.86
N THR A 51 19.15 7.10 -17.32
CA THR A 51 17.68 7.17 -17.44
C THR A 51 17.02 7.96 -16.32
N ARG A 52 17.82 8.51 -15.38
CA ARG A 52 17.31 9.28 -14.26
C ARG A 52 16.42 10.42 -14.72
N GLY A 53 15.23 10.52 -14.16
CA GLY A 53 14.32 11.64 -14.36
C GLY A 53 14.79 12.91 -13.64
N ASN A 54 13.88 13.82 -13.44
CA ASN A 54 14.09 15.03 -12.67
C ASN A 54 13.01 15.17 -11.58
N THR A 55 13.11 16.22 -10.78
CA THR A 55 12.22 16.49 -9.64
C THR A 55 10.94 17.26 -10.02
N PHE A 56 10.74 17.57 -11.30
CA PHE A 56 9.52 18.21 -11.74
C PHE A 56 8.36 17.22 -11.71
N ASP A 57 7.20 17.73 -11.33
CA ASP A 57 5.98 16.94 -11.32
C ASP A 57 5.53 16.59 -12.74
N LEU A 58 4.87 15.45 -12.86
CA LEU A 58 4.12 15.13 -14.05
C LEU A 58 2.94 16.09 -14.14
N PRO A 59 2.76 16.78 -15.28
CA PRO A 59 1.61 17.63 -15.46
C PRO A 59 0.32 16.79 -15.50
N ASP A 60 -0.79 17.38 -15.11
CA ASP A 60 -2.12 16.75 -15.15
C ASP A 60 -2.56 16.36 -16.59
N THR A 61 -1.93 16.96 -17.59
CA THR A 61 -2.10 16.66 -19.03
C THR A 61 -1.30 15.44 -19.49
N ASP A 62 -0.42 14.88 -18.67
CA ASP A 62 0.38 13.71 -19.04
C ASP A 62 -0.54 12.50 -19.27
N PRO A 63 -0.39 11.77 -20.39
CA PRO A 63 -1.23 10.61 -20.69
C PRO A 63 -1.29 9.53 -19.62
N ARG A 64 -0.25 9.42 -18.79
CA ARG A 64 -0.15 8.41 -17.73
C ARG A 64 -1.01 8.74 -16.51
N VAL A 65 -1.38 9.99 -16.32
CA VAL A 65 -2.18 10.47 -15.18
C VAL A 65 -3.59 10.90 -15.56
N ARG A 66 -3.82 11.14 -16.86
CA ARG A 66 -5.15 11.54 -17.37
C ARG A 66 -6.12 10.37 -17.28
N ARG A 67 -7.38 10.71 -17.01
CA ARG A 67 -8.48 9.76 -17.12
C ARG A 67 -8.66 9.35 -18.59
N GLN A 68 -8.74 8.03 -18.83
CA GLN A 68 -8.88 7.44 -20.16
C GLN A 68 -10.14 6.60 -20.32
N VAL A 69 -10.89 6.43 -19.24
CA VAL A 69 -12.13 5.67 -19.20
C VAL A 69 -13.34 6.61 -19.20
N VAL A 70 -14.52 6.11 -19.56
CA VAL A 70 -15.75 6.89 -19.62
C VAL A 70 -16.78 6.40 -18.60
N GLY A 71 -17.62 7.33 -18.12
CA GLY A 71 -18.70 7.00 -17.20
C GLY A 71 -18.20 6.30 -15.94
N PHE A 72 -18.70 5.09 -15.71
CA PHE A 72 -18.35 4.26 -14.55
C PHE A 72 -17.38 3.11 -14.87
N GLU A 73 -16.69 3.16 -16.00
CA GLU A 73 -15.62 2.21 -16.27
C GLU A 73 -14.52 2.31 -15.19
N PRO A 74 -13.99 1.15 -14.71
CA PRO A 74 -12.97 1.10 -13.66
C PRO A 74 -11.63 1.70 -14.06
N GLU A 75 -11.05 2.46 -13.15
CA GLU A 75 -9.68 2.98 -13.23
C GLU A 75 -8.97 2.86 -11.88
N GLN A 76 -7.66 3.13 -11.84
CA GLN A 76 -6.84 3.08 -10.62
C GLN A 76 -6.88 1.69 -9.96
N ILE A 77 -6.92 0.66 -10.77
CA ILE A 77 -7.02 -0.73 -10.32
C ILE A 77 -5.74 -1.14 -9.60
N SER A 78 -5.88 -1.67 -8.40
CA SER A 78 -4.77 -2.12 -7.57
C SER A 78 -5.11 -3.41 -6.82
N LEU A 79 -4.05 -4.14 -6.46
CA LEU A 79 -4.13 -5.36 -5.65
C LEU A 79 -3.46 -5.12 -4.31
N SER A 80 -4.01 -5.68 -3.23
CA SER A 80 -3.32 -5.83 -1.97
C SER A 80 -3.51 -7.23 -1.38
N LEU A 81 -2.56 -7.65 -0.55
CA LEU A 81 -2.65 -8.96 0.09
C LEU A 81 -3.61 -8.92 1.27
N SER A 82 -4.31 -10.01 1.48
CA SER A 82 -5.01 -10.31 2.72
C SER A 82 -4.04 -10.83 3.78
N SER A 83 -4.49 -11.02 5.00
CA SER A 83 -3.69 -11.66 6.05
C SER A 83 -3.36 -13.12 5.74
N THR A 84 -4.16 -13.78 4.90
CA THR A 84 -4.02 -15.18 4.50
C THR A 84 -3.58 -15.31 3.04
N HIS A 85 -2.82 -16.36 2.74
CA HIS A 85 -2.25 -16.60 1.40
C HIS A 85 -3.27 -16.94 0.31
N ASP A 86 -4.48 -17.30 0.70
CA ASP A 86 -5.58 -17.70 -0.18
C ASP A 86 -6.55 -16.57 -0.52
N SER A 87 -6.18 -15.34 -0.20
CA SER A 87 -7.05 -14.18 -0.38
C SER A 87 -6.28 -12.95 -0.87
N VAL A 88 -6.91 -12.19 -1.76
CA VAL A 88 -6.37 -10.95 -2.35
C VAL A 88 -7.49 -9.92 -2.43
N TRP A 89 -7.19 -8.68 -2.13
CA TRP A 89 -8.08 -7.55 -2.36
C TRP A 89 -7.85 -6.97 -3.75
N VAL A 90 -8.94 -6.68 -4.44
CA VAL A 90 -8.98 -5.90 -5.67
C VAL A 90 -9.64 -4.57 -5.35
N SER A 91 -8.97 -3.47 -5.63
CA SER A 91 -9.50 -2.12 -5.40
C SER A 91 -9.47 -1.32 -6.70
N TRP A 92 -10.49 -0.47 -6.92
CA TRP A 92 -10.57 0.40 -8.08
C TRP A 92 -11.47 1.60 -7.81
N ILE A 93 -11.49 2.54 -8.75
CA ILE A 93 -12.37 3.70 -8.69
C ILE A 93 -13.24 3.77 -9.96
N THR A 94 -14.48 4.21 -9.80
CA THR A 94 -15.41 4.48 -10.89
C THR A 94 -16.01 5.89 -10.77
N GLY A 95 -16.40 6.48 -11.89
CA GLY A 95 -16.89 7.85 -11.92
C GLY A 95 -15.77 8.88 -11.74
N GLU A 96 -16.10 10.14 -11.86
CA GLU A 96 -15.16 11.24 -11.77
C GLU A 96 -15.17 11.86 -10.36
N PHE A 97 -14.00 12.26 -9.89
CA PHE A 97 -13.92 13.14 -8.75
C PHE A 97 -14.54 14.51 -9.08
N GLN A 98 -14.94 15.22 -8.07
CA GLN A 98 -15.40 16.60 -8.22
C GLN A 98 -14.61 17.52 -7.29
N ILE A 99 -14.33 18.72 -7.77
CA ILE A 99 -13.72 19.77 -7.00
C ILE A 99 -14.52 21.05 -7.15
N GLY A 100 -14.75 21.78 -6.08
CA GLY A 100 -15.52 23.02 -6.12
C GLY A 100 -16.25 23.34 -4.84
N TYR A 101 -17.03 24.42 -4.87
CA TYR A 101 -17.83 24.85 -3.72
C TYR A 101 -19.19 24.13 -3.63
N ASN A 102 -19.70 23.64 -4.76
CA ASN A 102 -21.01 23.00 -4.87
C ASN A 102 -20.87 21.57 -5.43
N ILE A 103 -20.02 20.77 -4.79
CA ILE A 103 -19.83 19.37 -5.16
C ILE A 103 -21.10 18.56 -4.90
N LYS A 104 -21.38 17.59 -5.75
CA LYS A 104 -22.48 16.64 -5.62
C LYS A 104 -21.88 15.23 -5.56
N PRO A 105 -21.58 14.71 -4.37
CA PRO A 105 -21.00 13.40 -4.21
C PRO A 105 -21.81 12.32 -4.95
N LEU A 106 -21.12 11.39 -5.58
CA LEU A 106 -21.75 10.21 -6.17
C LEU A 106 -22.33 9.34 -5.04
N ASP A 107 -23.41 8.64 -5.33
CA ASP A 107 -23.93 7.62 -4.38
C ASP A 107 -23.22 6.30 -4.64
N PRO A 108 -22.41 5.79 -3.68
CA PRO A 108 -21.69 4.54 -3.83
C PRO A 108 -22.60 3.34 -4.15
N LYS A 109 -23.86 3.40 -3.76
CA LYS A 109 -24.84 2.30 -3.97
C LYS A 109 -25.34 2.20 -5.40
N THR A 110 -25.04 3.16 -6.25
CA THR A 110 -25.51 3.17 -7.63
C THR A 110 -24.66 2.37 -8.59
N VAL A 111 -23.49 1.90 -8.16
CA VAL A 111 -22.55 1.10 -8.95
C VAL A 111 -22.14 -0.12 -8.16
N ALA A 112 -22.35 -1.30 -8.73
CA ALA A 112 -21.98 -2.55 -8.09
C ALA A 112 -20.45 -2.70 -7.99
N SER A 113 -20.00 -3.43 -6.98
CA SER A 113 -18.60 -3.77 -6.75
C SER A 113 -18.39 -5.26 -7.04
N VAL A 114 -18.16 -5.60 -8.31
CA VAL A 114 -18.09 -7.00 -8.76
C VAL A 114 -16.71 -7.29 -9.34
N VAL A 115 -16.15 -8.45 -9.01
CA VAL A 115 -14.96 -9.00 -9.66
C VAL A 115 -15.28 -10.36 -10.21
N HIS A 116 -15.13 -10.52 -11.53
CA HIS A 116 -15.12 -11.85 -12.17
C HIS A 116 -13.68 -12.35 -12.26
N TYR A 117 -13.42 -13.59 -11.89
CA TYR A 117 -12.06 -14.14 -11.90
C TYR A 117 -12.01 -15.64 -12.18
N GLY A 118 -10.85 -16.12 -12.59
CA GLY A 118 -10.62 -17.53 -12.89
C GLY A 118 -9.16 -17.80 -13.27
N THR A 119 -8.82 -19.07 -13.45
CA THR A 119 -7.48 -19.50 -13.87
C THR A 119 -7.29 -19.50 -15.39
N SER A 120 -8.32 -19.21 -16.14
CA SER A 120 -8.30 -19.07 -17.59
C SER A 120 -8.71 -17.66 -18.01
N ARG A 121 -7.95 -17.02 -18.90
CA ARG A 121 -8.32 -15.72 -19.47
C ARG A 121 -9.65 -15.74 -20.23
N PHE A 122 -10.02 -16.90 -20.76
CA PHE A 122 -11.21 -17.05 -21.60
C PHE A 122 -12.46 -17.45 -20.80
N GLU A 123 -12.28 -17.75 -19.50
CA GLU A 123 -13.36 -18.18 -18.62
C GLU A 123 -13.12 -17.67 -17.20
N LEU A 124 -13.80 -16.61 -16.83
CA LEU A 124 -13.80 -16.03 -15.49
C LEU A 124 -15.04 -16.55 -14.75
N GLY A 125 -14.99 -17.83 -14.39
CA GLY A 125 -16.15 -18.57 -13.88
C GLY A 125 -16.51 -18.30 -12.41
N ASN A 126 -15.69 -17.53 -11.69
CA ASN A 126 -15.96 -17.15 -10.32
C ASN A 126 -16.32 -15.66 -10.25
N GLU A 127 -17.13 -15.32 -9.25
CA GLU A 127 -17.58 -13.97 -8.97
C GLU A 127 -17.42 -13.66 -7.48
N ALA A 128 -17.02 -12.44 -7.16
CA ALA A 128 -17.00 -11.90 -5.82
C ALA A 128 -17.57 -10.49 -5.83
N GLU A 129 -18.29 -10.16 -4.77
CA GLU A 129 -18.84 -8.83 -4.51
C GLU A 129 -18.17 -8.20 -3.31
N GLY A 130 -18.19 -6.86 -3.24
CA GLY A 130 -17.54 -6.14 -2.15
C GLY A 130 -18.27 -4.86 -1.76
N GLN A 131 -17.51 -3.93 -1.23
CA GLN A 131 -18.01 -2.67 -0.69
C GLN A 131 -17.55 -1.51 -1.54
N SER A 132 -18.35 -0.44 -1.51
CA SER A 132 -18.00 0.83 -2.14
C SER A 132 -18.17 1.98 -1.18
N LEU A 133 -17.34 3.01 -1.34
CA LEU A 133 -17.35 4.22 -0.55
C LEU A 133 -16.92 5.42 -1.38
N ILE A 134 -17.13 6.59 -0.83
CA ILE A 134 -16.52 7.85 -1.26
C ILE A 134 -15.88 8.53 -0.06
N TYR A 135 -14.90 9.39 -0.27
CA TYR A 135 -14.47 10.33 0.75
C TYR A 135 -14.51 11.76 0.25
N ASN A 136 -14.58 12.67 1.20
CA ASN A 136 -14.58 14.10 0.94
C ASN A 136 -13.40 14.74 1.67
N GLN A 137 -12.69 15.61 0.97
CA GLN A 137 -11.72 16.50 1.58
C GLN A 137 -12.35 17.88 1.71
N LEU A 138 -12.68 18.24 2.94
CA LEU A 138 -13.30 19.53 3.26
C LEU A 138 -12.23 20.44 3.86
N TYR A 139 -11.79 21.40 3.10
CA TYR A 139 -10.76 22.33 3.55
C TYR A 139 -11.25 23.20 4.71
N PRO A 140 -10.44 23.38 5.76
CA PRO A 140 -10.80 24.20 6.92
C PRO A 140 -10.65 25.71 6.67
N PHE A 141 -10.18 26.12 5.48
CA PHE A 141 -9.88 27.51 5.15
C PHE A 141 -10.87 28.07 4.14
N GLU A 142 -11.23 29.35 4.38
CA GLU A 142 -12.09 30.08 3.45
C GLU A 142 -11.38 30.26 2.11
N GLY A 143 -12.13 30.11 1.03
CA GLY A 143 -11.64 30.30 -0.34
C GLY A 143 -11.02 29.08 -0.99
N LEU A 144 -10.84 27.98 -0.26
CA LEU A 144 -10.40 26.72 -0.83
C LEU A 144 -11.59 25.85 -1.27
N GLN A 145 -11.44 25.19 -2.39
CA GLN A 145 -12.46 24.31 -2.93
C GLN A 145 -12.42 22.92 -2.30
N ASN A 146 -13.59 22.37 -2.02
CA ASN A 146 -13.72 21.01 -1.53
C ASN A 146 -13.54 19.99 -2.66
N TYR A 147 -13.19 18.77 -2.27
CA TYR A 147 -13.06 17.63 -3.17
C TYR A 147 -13.97 16.49 -2.69
N THR A 148 -14.52 15.76 -3.64
CA THR A 148 -15.10 14.43 -3.41
C THR A 148 -14.52 13.44 -4.41
N SER A 149 -14.20 12.24 -3.94
CA SER A 149 -13.66 11.18 -4.81
C SER A 149 -14.72 10.64 -5.77
N GLY A 150 -14.29 9.92 -6.81
CA GLY A 150 -15.12 8.91 -7.45
C GLY A 150 -15.52 7.82 -6.45
N ILE A 151 -16.30 6.86 -6.88
CA ILE A 151 -16.70 5.72 -6.06
C ILE A 151 -15.51 4.75 -5.98
N ILE A 152 -15.02 4.50 -4.78
CA ILE A 152 -13.93 3.58 -4.47
C ILE A 152 -14.55 2.23 -4.14
N HIS A 153 -14.03 1.17 -4.73
CA HIS A 153 -14.51 -0.20 -4.55
C HIS A 153 -13.40 -1.06 -3.96
N HIS A 154 -13.77 -1.94 -3.03
CA HIS A 154 -12.90 -2.95 -2.47
C HIS A 154 -13.60 -4.30 -2.46
N VAL A 155 -13.02 -5.27 -3.17
CA VAL A 155 -13.55 -6.63 -3.25
C VAL A 155 -12.48 -7.61 -2.83
N ARG A 156 -12.79 -8.48 -1.87
CA ARG A 156 -11.91 -9.54 -1.42
C ARG A 156 -12.19 -10.84 -2.17
N LEU A 157 -11.20 -11.35 -2.87
CA LEU A 157 -11.21 -12.69 -3.42
C LEU A 157 -10.71 -13.67 -2.37
N THR A 158 -11.40 -14.79 -2.18
CA THR A 158 -11.06 -15.79 -1.16
C THR A 158 -11.04 -17.20 -1.76
N GLY A 159 -10.41 -18.13 -1.05
CA GLY A 159 -10.34 -19.53 -1.50
C GLY A 159 -9.46 -19.71 -2.74
N LEU A 160 -8.46 -18.87 -2.90
CA LEU A 160 -7.54 -18.94 -4.02
C LEU A 160 -6.48 -20.00 -3.78
N GLU A 161 -6.15 -20.75 -4.84
CA GLU A 161 -5.05 -21.70 -4.80
C GLU A 161 -3.70 -20.98 -4.75
N PRO A 162 -2.74 -21.44 -3.95
CA PRO A 162 -1.42 -20.82 -3.83
C PRO A 162 -0.59 -20.98 -5.10
N SER A 163 0.35 -20.07 -5.33
CA SER A 163 1.27 -20.05 -6.50
C SER A 163 0.58 -20.13 -7.85
N THR A 164 -0.69 -19.73 -7.93
CA THR A 164 -1.56 -19.89 -9.09
C THR A 164 -1.78 -18.56 -9.80
N LEU A 165 -1.77 -18.60 -11.13
CA LEU A 165 -2.07 -17.45 -11.97
C LEU A 165 -3.59 -17.32 -12.12
N TYR A 166 -4.12 -16.17 -11.70
CA TYR A 166 -5.52 -15.81 -11.88
C TYR A 166 -5.64 -14.64 -12.86
N TYR A 167 -6.70 -14.67 -13.64
CA TYR A 167 -7.17 -13.57 -14.47
C TYR A 167 -8.41 -12.98 -13.84
N TYR A 168 -8.59 -11.66 -13.95
CA TYR A 168 -9.74 -10.99 -13.37
C TYR A 168 -10.13 -9.75 -14.17
N GLN A 169 -11.37 -9.34 -14.04
CA GLN A 169 -11.90 -8.03 -14.41
C GLN A 169 -12.83 -7.53 -13.31
N CYS A 170 -12.89 -6.25 -13.11
CA CYS A 170 -13.70 -5.62 -12.06
C CYS A 170 -14.64 -4.58 -12.67
N GLY A 171 -15.71 -4.22 -11.94
CA GLY A 171 -16.65 -3.20 -12.36
C GLY A 171 -18.10 -3.55 -12.03
N ASP A 172 -19.02 -2.98 -12.81
CA ASP A 172 -20.46 -3.24 -12.75
C ASP A 172 -20.96 -3.84 -14.07
N PRO A 173 -21.26 -5.13 -14.10
CA PRO A 173 -21.76 -5.79 -15.30
C PRO A 173 -23.14 -5.28 -15.73
N SER A 174 -23.96 -4.79 -14.80
CA SER A 174 -25.30 -4.28 -15.10
C SER A 174 -25.27 -2.95 -15.86
N LEU A 175 -24.20 -2.18 -15.65
CA LEU A 175 -23.94 -0.92 -16.36
C LEU A 175 -23.06 -1.12 -17.59
N HIS A 176 -22.66 -2.35 -17.91
CA HIS A 176 -21.64 -2.66 -18.93
C HIS A 176 -20.33 -1.91 -18.72
N ALA A 177 -20.01 -1.62 -17.47
CA ALA A 177 -18.84 -0.87 -17.03
C ALA A 177 -17.82 -1.80 -16.36
N MET A 178 -17.21 -2.67 -17.17
CA MET A 178 -16.18 -3.60 -16.72
C MET A 178 -14.82 -3.18 -17.25
N SER A 179 -13.77 -3.49 -16.46
CA SER A 179 -12.39 -3.24 -16.87
C SER A 179 -11.92 -4.19 -17.97
N ASP A 180 -10.74 -3.95 -18.52
CA ASP A 180 -9.96 -4.97 -19.22
C ASP A 180 -9.67 -6.16 -18.29
N ILE A 181 -9.25 -7.28 -18.89
CA ILE A 181 -8.83 -8.46 -18.14
C ILE A 181 -7.37 -8.29 -17.71
N TYR A 182 -7.15 -8.23 -16.41
CA TYR A 182 -5.85 -8.24 -15.74
C TYR A 182 -5.49 -9.63 -15.25
N TYR A 183 -4.31 -9.78 -14.66
CA TYR A 183 -3.87 -11.03 -14.04
C TYR A 183 -2.97 -10.77 -12.85
N PHE A 184 -2.92 -11.71 -11.93
CA PHE A 184 -1.98 -11.74 -10.82
C PHE A 184 -1.61 -13.19 -10.47
N ARG A 185 -0.53 -13.35 -9.74
CA ARG A 185 -0.16 -14.65 -9.16
C ARG A 185 -0.32 -14.60 -7.65
N THR A 186 -1.00 -15.60 -7.08
CA THR A 186 -1.13 -15.77 -5.64
C THR A 186 0.21 -16.12 -5.01
N MET A 187 0.39 -15.73 -3.75
CA MET A 187 1.58 -16.06 -2.98
C MET A 187 1.65 -17.57 -2.73
N PRO A 188 2.86 -18.15 -2.61
CA PRO A 188 3.01 -19.54 -2.21
C PRO A 188 2.55 -19.75 -0.76
N ILE A 189 2.25 -20.99 -0.39
CA ILE A 189 1.98 -21.37 0.99
C ILE A 189 3.17 -20.97 1.86
N SER A 190 2.89 -20.39 3.03
CA SER A 190 3.92 -19.97 3.97
C SER A 190 4.79 -21.16 4.43
N GLY A 191 6.09 -20.98 4.35
CA GLY A 191 7.07 -21.98 4.76
C GLY A 191 8.49 -21.54 4.43
N PRO A 192 9.51 -22.12 5.06
CA PRO A 192 10.91 -21.70 4.90
C PRO A 192 11.47 -21.87 3.48
N GLN A 193 10.80 -22.66 2.64
CA GLN A 193 11.17 -22.90 1.24
C GLN A 193 10.29 -22.14 0.24
N SER A 194 9.32 -21.38 0.74
CA SER A 194 8.28 -20.75 -0.07
C SER A 194 8.37 -19.24 -0.06
N TYR A 195 9.56 -18.73 -0.12
CA TYR A 195 9.83 -17.29 -0.09
C TYR A 195 9.33 -16.64 -1.40
N PRO A 196 8.61 -15.50 -1.34
CA PRO A 196 8.35 -14.73 -2.55
C PRO A 196 9.69 -14.30 -3.13
N GLY A 197 9.85 -14.42 -4.43
CA GLY A 197 11.15 -14.22 -5.07
C GLY A 197 11.71 -12.82 -4.88
N ARG A 198 10.90 -11.78 -5.16
CA ARG A 198 11.35 -10.39 -5.18
C ARG A 198 10.37 -9.48 -4.46
N ILE A 199 10.86 -8.76 -3.46
CA ILE A 199 10.09 -7.74 -2.73
C ILE A 199 10.71 -6.38 -3.04
N ALA A 200 9.94 -5.49 -3.62
CA ALA A 200 10.31 -4.10 -3.79
C ALA A 200 9.90 -3.30 -2.54
N ILE A 201 10.81 -2.52 -1.99
CA ILE A 201 10.54 -1.61 -0.88
C ILE A 201 10.84 -0.20 -1.37
N VAL A 202 9.86 0.68 -1.24
CA VAL A 202 9.96 2.06 -1.71
C VAL A 202 9.18 2.97 -0.77
N GLY A 203 9.61 4.21 -0.61
CA GLY A 203 8.90 5.29 0.07
C GLY A 203 9.03 6.57 -0.72
N ASP A 204 8.33 7.61 -0.31
CA ASP A 204 8.48 8.96 -0.85
C ASP A 204 8.30 9.01 -2.39
N LEU A 205 7.31 8.29 -2.92
CA LEU A 205 7.16 8.18 -4.37
C LEU A 205 6.78 9.50 -5.03
N GLY A 206 5.74 10.14 -4.52
CA GLY A 206 5.18 11.31 -5.19
C GLY A 206 4.76 11.02 -6.64
N LEU A 207 4.79 12.04 -7.49
CA LEU A 207 4.41 11.93 -8.90
C LEU A 207 5.28 12.85 -9.77
N THR A 208 6.58 12.58 -9.80
CA THR A 208 7.58 13.32 -10.56
C THR A 208 8.16 12.48 -11.71
N TYR A 209 8.99 13.10 -12.55
CA TYR A 209 9.76 12.33 -13.53
C TYR A 209 10.76 11.36 -12.87
N ASN A 210 11.24 11.63 -11.66
CA ASN A 210 11.99 10.64 -10.88
C ASN A 210 11.12 9.44 -10.50
N THR A 211 9.85 9.66 -10.13
CA THR A 211 8.90 8.59 -9.87
C THR A 211 8.74 7.68 -11.08
N THR A 212 8.64 8.25 -12.29
CA THR A 212 8.54 7.44 -13.52
C THR A 212 9.75 6.54 -13.72
N THR A 213 10.94 7.05 -13.44
CA THR A 213 12.18 6.27 -13.57
C THR A 213 12.24 5.17 -12.49
N THR A 214 11.88 5.49 -11.26
CA THR A 214 11.83 4.53 -10.15
C THR A 214 10.87 3.38 -10.45
N ILE A 215 9.65 3.69 -10.92
CA ILE A 215 8.65 2.66 -11.25
C ILE A 215 9.06 1.85 -12.48
N SER A 216 9.66 2.46 -13.48
CA SER A 216 10.19 1.75 -14.64
C SER A 216 11.28 0.74 -14.21
N HIS A 217 12.21 1.17 -13.36
CA HIS A 217 13.26 0.32 -12.82
C HIS A 217 12.68 -0.79 -11.94
N MET A 218 11.73 -0.48 -11.07
CA MET A 218 11.02 -1.46 -10.24
C MET A 218 10.33 -2.51 -11.11
N THR A 219 9.63 -2.08 -12.16
CA THR A 219 8.96 -2.99 -13.11
C THR A 219 9.96 -3.92 -13.81
N SER A 220 11.13 -3.41 -14.18
CA SER A 220 12.19 -4.21 -14.79
C SER A 220 12.78 -5.27 -13.86
N ASN A 221 12.62 -5.10 -12.56
CA ASN A 221 13.01 -6.07 -11.54
C ASN A 221 11.93 -7.12 -11.24
N GLU A 222 10.76 -7.03 -11.87
CA GLU A 222 9.66 -7.99 -11.78
C GLU A 222 9.34 -8.38 -10.31
N PRO A 223 8.93 -7.43 -9.44
CA PRO A 223 8.63 -7.74 -8.06
C PRO A 223 7.36 -8.59 -7.95
N ASP A 224 7.33 -9.48 -6.95
CA ASP A 224 6.13 -10.25 -6.58
C ASP A 224 5.28 -9.51 -5.54
N LEU A 225 5.89 -8.56 -4.83
CA LEU A 225 5.26 -7.75 -3.78
C LEU A 225 5.93 -6.38 -3.72
N ILE A 226 5.12 -5.34 -3.52
CA ILE A 226 5.60 -3.97 -3.27
C ILE A 226 5.21 -3.55 -1.86
N LEU A 227 6.17 -3.05 -1.10
CA LEU A 227 5.96 -2.37 0.19
C LEU A 227 6.21 -0.88 -0.01
N LEU A 228 5.17 -0.07 0.14
CA LEU A 228 5.26 1.38 0.07
C LEU A 228 5.21 1.95 1.50
N ILE A 229 6.35 2.46 1.94
CA ILE A 229 6.58 2.88 3.32
C ILE A 229 6.36 4.39 3.53
N GLY A 230 5.15 4.85 3.23
CA GLY A 230 4.70 6.23 3.44
C GLY A 230 5.02 7.20 2.31
N ASP A 231 4.45 8.38 2.41
CA ASP A 231 4.61 9.52 1.52
C ASP A 231 4.29 9.16 0.06
N VAL A 232 3.02 8.87 -0.16
CA VAL A 232 2.52 8.26 -1.40
C VAL A 232 2.45 9.27 -2.53
N SER A 233 1.57 10.27 -2.41
CA SER A 233 1.21 11.16 -3.51
C SER A 233 1.74 12.58 -3.38
N TYR A 234 2.08 12.99 -2.16
CA TYR A 234 2.45 14.37 -1.82
C TYR A 234 1.37 15.40 -2.17
N ALA A 235 0.10 15.01 -2.18
CA ALA A 235 -1.01 15.91 -2.47
C ALA A 235 -1.05 17.13 -1.54
N ASN A 236 -0.62 16.97 -0.29
CA ASN A 236 -0.58 18.02 0.73
C ASN A 236 0.49 19.11 0.50
N LEU A 237 1.34 18.98 -0.50
CA LEU A 237 2.29 20.04 -0.87
C LEU A 237 1.68 21.11 -1.78
N TYR A 238 0.43 20.97 -2.15
CA TYR A 238 -0.25 21.83 -3.11
C TYR A 238 -1.46 22.49 -2.48
N LEU A 239 -1.69 23.74 -2.85
CA LEU A 239 -2.93 24.44 -2.58
C LEU A 239 -3.83 24.34 -3.79
N THR A 240 -5.10 24.06 -3.60
CA THR A 240 -6.06 24.15 -4.69
C THR A 240 -6.77 25.50 -4.65
N ASN A 241 -6.66 26.24 -5.74
CA ASN A 241 -7.48 27.41 -6.00
C ASN A 241 -8.62 27.11 -6.99
N GLY A 242 -8.80 25.85 -7.34
CA GLY A 242 -9.79 25.37 -8.28
C GLY A 242 -9.41 25.51 -9.76
N THR A 243 -8.20 25.92 -10.06
CA THR A 243 -7.74 26.09 -11.45
C THR A 243 -6.80 24.99 -11.91
N GLY A 244 -6.40 24.07 -11.03
CA GLY A 244 -5.40 23.05 -11.31
C GLY A 244 -3.98 23.59 -11.41
N SER A 245 -3.76 24.86 -11.16
CA SER A 245 -2.42 25.46 -11.07
C SER A 245 -1.93 25.38 -9.64
N ASP A 246 -1.17 24.36 -9.38
CA ASP A 246 -0.71 24.02 -8.05
C ASP A 246 0.56 24.79 -7.71
N CYS A 247 0.71 25.08 -6.45
CA CYS A 247 1.92 25.68 -5.93
C CYS A 247 2.66 24.65 -5.08
N TYR A 248 3.74 24.10 -5.62
CA TYR A 248 4.64 23.27 -4.83
C TYR A 248 5.23 24.07 -3.67
N SER A 249 5.10 23.54 -2.46
CA SER A 249 5.56 24.18 -1.22
C SER A 249 4.80 25.44 -0.81
N CYS A 250 3.66 25.77 -1.39
CA CYS A 250 2.82 26.85 -0.90
C CYS A 250 2.33 26.62 0.54
N SER A 251 2.30 25.36 0.97
CA SER A 251 2.03 24.98 2.36
C SER A 251 3.22 25.21 3.29
N PHE A 252 4.37 25.69 2.79
CA PHE A 252 5.61 25.90 3.54
C PHE A 252 6.16 27.31 3.32
N PRO A 253 6.81 27.90 4.29
CA PRO A 253 6.81 27.57 5.73
C PRO A 253 5.64 28.20 6.49
N ASP A 254 4.88 29.11 5.83
CA ASP A 254 3.91 30.01 6.46
C ASP A 254 2.47 29.50 6.35
N THR A 255 2.22 28.53 5.51
CA THR A 255 0.90 27.92 5.31
C THR A 255 0.85 26.57 6.04
N PRO A 256 -0.25 26.27 6.73
CA PRO A 256 -0.41 24.97 7.38
C PRO A 256 -0.32 23.84 6.37
N ILE A 257 0.45 22.78 6.70
CA ILE A 257 0.67 21.59 5.87
C ILE A 257 -0.57 20.69 5.71
N HIS A 258 -1.74 21.16 5.97
CA HIS A 258 -2.99 20.43 5.90
C HIS A 258 -3.86 20.87 4.72
N GLU A 259 -3.35 21.70 3.86
CA GLU A 259 -3.97 22.04 2.59
C GLU A 259 -3.50 21.06 1.53
N THR A 260 -4.40 20.59 0.69
CA THR A 260 -4.11 19.49 -0.22
C THR A 260 -4.81 19.64 -1.55
N TYR A 261 -4.14 19.25 -2.65
CA TYR A 261 -4.74 19.08 -3.97
C TYR A 261 -5.07 17.60 -4.20
N GLN A 262 -6.23 17.18 -3.75
CA GLN A 262 -6.66 15.78 -3.76
C GLN A 262 -6.63 15.07 -5.12
N PRO A 263 -6.86 15.72 -6.28
CA PRO A 263 -6.71 15.07 -7.58
C PRO A 263 -5.36 14.40 -7.83
N ARG A 264 -4.29 14.79 -7.09
CA ARG A 264 -3.00 14.08 -7.21
C ARG A 264 -3.07 12.63 -6.78
N TRP A 265 -3.95 12.28 -5.87
CA TRP A 265 -4.23 10.89 -5.53
C TRP A 265 -4.80 10.10 -6.71
N ASP A 266 -5.69 10.73 -7.49
CA ASP A 266 -6.27 10.11 -8.68
C ASP A 266 -5.22 9.96 -9.78
N TYR A 267 -4.36 10.97 -9.96
CA TYR A 267 -3.26 10.95 -10.91
C TYR A 267 -2.26 9.85 -10.55
N TRP A 268 -1.91 9.75 -9.27
CA TRP A 268 -1.01 8.71 -8.77
C TRP A 268 -1.61 7.30 -8.96
N GLY A 269 -2.86 7.11 -8.65
CA GLY A 269 -3.54 5.84 -8.84
C GLY A 269 -3.57 5.39 -10.30
N ARG A 270 -3.86 6.30 -11.23
CA ARG A 270 -3.82 6.02 -12.67
C ARG A 270 -2.40 5.68 -13.15
N PHE A 271 -1.42 6.45 -12.70
CA PHE A 271 -0.02 6.21 -13.02
C PHE A 271 0.45 4.83 -12.55
N MET A 272 0.11 4.43 -11.35
CA MET A 272 0.55 3.17 -10.75
C MET A 272 -0.22 1.96 -11.27
N GLN A 273 -1.42 2.12 -11.84
CA GLN A 273 -2.28 1.02 -12.26
C GLN A 273 -1.57 -0.02 -13.13
N SER A 274 -0.71 0.41 -14.04
CA SER A 274 0.00 -0.51 -14.95
C SER A 274 0.85 -1.56 -14.21
N LEU A 275 1.33 -1.24 -13.01
CA LEU A 275 2.12 -2.14 -12.18
C LEU A 275 1.25 -2.81 -11.12
N VAL A 276 0.50 -2.01 -10.33
CA VAL A 276 -0.20 -2.51 -9.13
C VAL A 276 -1.50 -3.26 -9.44
N SER A 277 -1.99 -3.23 -10.69
CA SER A 277 -3.05 -4.14 -11.14
C SER A 277 -2.59 -5.60 -11.29
N ARG A 278 -1.29 -5.86 -11.19
CA ARG A 278 -0.67 -7.19 -11.37
C ARG A 278 0.20 -7.62 -10.21
N VAL A 279 0.77 -6.66 -9.50
CA VAL A 279 1.65 -6.89 -8.36
C VAL A 279 1.01 -6.27 -7.12
N PRO A 280 0.74 -7.05 -6.07
CA PRO A 280 0.17 -6.52 -4.84
C PRO A 280 1.05 -5.42 -4.22
N ILE A 281 0.40 -4.36 -3.73
CA ILE A 281 1.03 -3.28 -3.01
C ILE A 281 0.47 -3.21 -1.58
N MET A 282 1.37 -3.17 -0.60
CA MET A 282 1.04 -2.98 0.80
C MET A 282 1.62 -1.64 1.26
N VAL A 283 0.83 -0.85 1.97
CA VAL A 283 1.17 0.54 2.29
C VAL A 283 1.12 0.81 3.78
N VAL A 284 1.96 1.71 4.26
CA VAL A 284 1.79 2.41 5.54
C VAL A 284 1.76 3.91 5.28
N GLU A 285 1.18 4.66 6.20
CA GLU A 285 1.13 6.11 6.10
C GLU A 285 2.49 6.76 6.41
N GLY A 286 2.73 7.89 5.77
CA GLY A 286 3.78 8.85 6.12
C GLY A 286 3.20 10.16 6.63
N ASN A 287 4.04 11.17 6.83
CA ASN A 287 3.58 12.48 7.30
C ASN A 287 2.78 13.24 6.23
N HIS A 288 2.98 12.93 4.96
CA HIS A 288 2.25 13.55 3.86
C HIS A 288 0.83 13.01 3.68
N GLU A 289 0.45 11.94 4.34
CA GLU A 289 -0.91 11.39 4.36
C GLU A 289 -1.80 11.98 5.45
N ILE A 290 -1.26 12.79 6.37
CA ILE A 290 -2.04 13.42 7.46
C ILE A 290 -3.21 14.24 6.92
N GLU A 291 -2.96 15.11 5.97
CA GLU A 291 -3.95 15.89 5.20
C GLU A 291 -5.13 16.38 6.05
N LEU A 292 -4.84 17.15 7.10
CA LEU A 292 -5.85 17.66 8.03
C LEU A 292 -6.97 18.42 7.28
N GLN A 293 -8.20 18.09 7.61
CA GLN A 293 -9.39 18.74 7.05
C GLN A 293 -10.34 19.27 8.13
N ALA A 294 -11.43 19.88 7.68
CA ALA A 294 -12.48 20.37 8.58
C ALA A 294 -12.97 19.26 9.53
N GLY A 295 -13.20 19.62 10.79
CA GLY A 295 -13.57 18.67 11.83
C GLY A 295 -12.43 17.86 12.41
N ASN A 296 -11.18 18.26 12.17
CA ASN A 296 -9.95 17.59 12.65
C ASN A 296 -9.79 16.15 12.14
N LYS A 297 -10.37 15.86 11.00
CA LYS A 297 -10.17 14.57 10.34
C LYS A 297 -8.82 14.54 9.64
N THR A 298 -8.17 13.38 9.67
CA THR A 298 -6.87 13.14 9.05
C THR A 298 -6.85 11.79 8.36
N PHE A 299 -5.95 11.58 7.41
CA PHE A 299 -5.73 10.32 6.69
C PHE A 299 -6.95 9.79 5.90
N GLU A 300 -7.91 10.66 5.55
CA GLU A 300 -9.14 10.22 4.87
C GLU A 300 -8.85 9.62 3.49
N ALA A 301 -7.94 10.23 2.71
CA ALA A 301 -7.53 9.70 1.42
C ALA A 301 -6.84 8.34 1.56
N TYR A 302 -5.87 8.24 2.44
CA TYR A 302 -5.11 7.03 2.71
C TYR A 302 -6.03 5.88 3.14
N SER A 303 -6.85 6.11 4.16
CA SER A 303 -7.74 5.08 4.71
C SER A 303 -8.85 4.65 3.75
N SER A 304 -9.21 5.52 2.79
CA SER A 304 -10.29 5.24 1.83
C SER A 304 -9.81 4.55 0.57
N ARG A 305 -8.59 4.84 0.10
CA ARG A 305 -8.11 4.39 -1.22
C ARG A 305 -7.49 3.01 -1.23
N PHE A 306 -7.01 2.53 -0.09
CA PHE A 306 -6.35 1.23 0.02
C PHE A 306 -7.19 0.25 0.82
N ALA A 307 -7.18 -1.01 0.41
CA ALA A 307 -7.71 -2.10 1.20
C ALA A 307 -6.59 -2.65 2.09
N PHE A 308 -6.88 -2.77 3.38
CA PHE A 308 -5.94 -3.21 4.40
C PHE A 308 -6.42 -4.52 5.03
N PRO A 309 -5.53 -5.48 5.30
CA PRO A 309 -5.88 -6.68 6.06
C PRO A 309 -5.89 -6.42 7.59
N SER A 310 -6.32 -5.23 8.03
CA SER A 310 -6.29 -4.83 9.42
C SER A 310 -7.20 -5.70 10.29
N GLU A 311 -8.49 -5.75 10.01
CA GLU A 311 -9.44 -6.59 10.74
C GLU A 311 -9.03 -8.07 10.72
N GLU A 312 -8.57 -8.56 9.57
CA GLU A 312 -8.12 -9.94 9.37
C GLU A 312 -6.90 -10.28 10.20
N SER A 313 -6.02 -9.32 10.47
CA SER A 313 -4.84 -9.47 11.33
C SER A 313 -5.13 -9.15 12.79
N GLY A 314 -6.39 -8.82 13.14
CA GLY A 314 -6.81 -8.48 14.49
C GLY A 314 -6.50 -7.03 14.89
N SER A 315 -6.16 -6.16 13.93
CA SER A 315 -5.96 -4.74 14.18
C SER A 315 -7.27 -3.96 14.03
N PRO A 316 -7.59 -3.06 14.96
CA PRO A 316 -8.73 -2.15 14.84
C PRO A 316 -8.41 -0.92 13.95
N SER A 317 -7.23 -0.85 13.35
CA SER A 317 -6.75 0.34 12.64
C SER A 317 -6.07 -0.02 11.32
N THR A 318 -6.22 0.84 10.31
CA THR A 318 -5.50 0.75 9.03
C THR A 318 -4.04 1.20 9.14
N PHE A 319 -3.64 1.80 10.26
CA PHE A 319 -2.29 2.32 10.48
C PHE A 319 -1.30 1.25 10.95
N TYR A 320 -1.79 0.09 11.37
CA TYR A 320 -0.95 -1.07 11.67
C TYR A 320 -1.70 -2.35 11.35
N TYR A 321 -1.01 -3.28 10.78
CA TYR A 321 -1.55 -4.59 10.41
C TYR A 321 -0.43 -5.56 10.10
N SER A 322 -0.77 -6.83 9.96
CA SER A 322 0.20 -7.84 9.54
C SER A 322 -0.37 -8.78 8.49
N PHE A 323 0.51 -9.40 7.74
CA PHE A 323 0.14 -10.38 6.71
C PHE A 323 1.29 -11.35 6.48
N ASN A 324 0.96 -12.48 5.86
CA ASN A 324 1.93 -13.48 5.45
C ASN A 324 2.09 -13.48 3.94
N ALA A 325 3.33 -13.44 3.47
CA ALA A 325 3.65 -13.61 2.06
C ALA A 325 4.82 -14.59 1.92
N GLY A 326 4.57 -15.74 1.31
CA GLY A 326 5.53 -16.83 1.26
C GLY A 326 5.91 -17.31 2.66
N GLY A 327 7.20 -17.38 2.96
CA GLY A 327 7.71 -17.78 4.27
C GLY A 327 7.95 -16.62 5.24
N VAL A 328 7.47 -15.42 4.93
CA VAL A 328 7.73 -14.19 5.70
C VAL A 328 6.44 -13.66 6.31
N HIS A 329 6.50 -13.34 7.60
CA HIS A 329 5.46 -12.58 8.28
C HIS A 329 5.84 -11.11 8.29
N PHE A 330 5.03 -10.28 7.69
CA PHE A 330 5.21 -8.82 7.62
C PHE A 330 4.35 -8.14 8.66
N ILE A 331 4.96 -7.17 9.36
CA ILE A 331 4.27 -6.28 10.28
C ILE A 331 4.46 -4.87 9.74
N MET A 332 3.35 -4.24 9.36
CA MET A 332 3.30 -2.87 8.88
C MET A 332 2.89 -1.98 10.06
N LEU A 333 3.76 -1.04 10.40
CA LEU A 333 3.56 -0.13 11.55
C LEU A 333 3.66 1.31 11.07
N GLY A 334 2.58 2.04 11.17
CA GLY A 334 2.55 3.47 10.91
C GLY A 334 3.26 4.28 12.00
N GLY A 335 3.88 5.38 11.61
CA GLY A 335 4.60 6.25 12.53
C GLY A 335 3.71 7.22 13.32
N TYR A 336 2.43 7.32 12.97
CA TYR A 336 1.49 8.32 13.51
C TYR A 336 0.42 7.72 14.43
N ILE A 337 0.67 6.51 14.92
CA ILE A 337 -0.19 5.84 15.88
C ILE A 337 0.19 6.29 17.29
N ASN A 338 -0.80 6.60 18.12
CA ASN A 338 -0.58 6.81 19.53
C ASN A 338 -0.37 5.46 20.22
N TYR A 339 0.80 5.27 20.79
CA TYR A 339 1.09 4.14 21.67
C TYR A 339 1.00 4.60 23.13
N ASP A 340 0.30 3.85 23.95
CA ASP A 340 0.34 4.05 25.39
C ASP A 340 1.67 3.50 25.97
N LYS A 341 1.92 3.80 27.26
CA LYS A 341 3.12 3.32 27.95
C LYS A 341 3.16 1.81 28.17
N THR A 342 2.07 1.11 27.91
CA THR A 342 1.94 -0.34 28.02
C THR A 342 2.20 -1.04 26.71
N GLY A 343 2.40 -0.28 25.61
CA GLY A 343 2.60 -0.80 24.26
C GLY A 343 1.29 -1.13 23.55
N SER A 344 0.14 -0.76 24.11
CA SER A 344 -1.14 -0.88 23.44
C SER A 344 -1.34 0.29 22.48
N CYS A 345 -1.83 0.03 21.29
CA CYS A 345 -2.27 1.08 20.36
C CYS A 345 -3.58 1.70 20.87
N LEU A 346 -3.63 3.02 20.89
CA LEU A 346 -4.82 3.80 21.30
C LEU A 346 -5.68 4.16 20.08
#